data_4a4e7779c7b0bfc69c98261b674d4cc3
#
_entry.id   4a4e7779c7b0bfc69c98261b674d4cc3
#
_cell.length_a   1.000
_cell.length_b   1.000
_cell.length_c   1.000
_cell.angle_alpha   90.00
_cell.angle_beta   90.00
_cell.angle_gamma   90.00
#
_symmetry.space_group_name_H-M   'P 1'
#
loop_
_entity.id
_entity.type
_entity.pdbx_description
1 polymer ?
#
loop_
_entity_poly.entity_id
_entity_poly.type
_entity_poly.pdbx_seq_one_letter_code
_entity_poly.pdbx_strand_id
1 'polypeptide(L)'
;LPALLSGAKAVRRHTAAVEKQGQELLASLRPDDKVLVLITRNYGLSDPVLNMGIPRLLLERGHKVITLSHLPAHDLDLSEDYPNLYWPFGQHILSGAKLVAHHPNLYAVYLTNHGCGPDTMLSYLFRKEMGDKPYLQIEVDEHFSPVGVITRIEAFLQSLEGRPAQPLPAGFSLTSVVHRP
;
A
#
# COMPACT_ATOMS: atom_id res chain seq x y z
N LEU A 1 -1.95 22.34 25.87
CA LEU A 1 -1.67 20.91 26.10
C LEU A 1 -2.93 20.03 25.94
N PRO A 2 -4.13 20.35 26.54
CA PRO A 2 -5.34 19.51 26.38
C PRO A 2 -5.79 19.34 24.91
N ALA A 3 -5.78 20.40 24.11
CA ALA A 3 -6.14 20.35 22.70
C ALA A 3 -5.22 19.43 21.89
N LEU A 4 -3.90 19.47 22.15
CA LEU A 4 -2.94 18.58 21.49
C LEU A 4 -3.19 17.10 21.83
N LEU A 5 -3.44 16.82 23.11
CA LEU A 5 -3.76 15.46 23.57
C LEU A 5 -5.09 14.97 22.97
N SER A 6 -6.10 15.84 22.89
CA SER A 6 -7.38 15.52 22.27
C SER A 6 -7.21 15.22 20.76
N GLY A 7 -6.42 16.03 20.05
CA GLY A 7 -6.10 15.80 18.65
C GLY A 7 -5.37 14.48 18.42
N ALA A 8 -4.33 14.19 19.20
CA ALA A 8 -3.60 12.95 19.12
C ALA A 8 -4.51 11.72 19.36
N LYS A 9 -5.44 11.80 20.32
CA LYS A 9 -6.42 10.75 20.59
C LYS A 9 -7.38 10.55 19.42
N ALA A 10 -7.83 11.64 18.78
CA ALA A 10 -8.70 11.56 17.62
C ALA A 10 -8.01 10.88 16.43
N VAL A 11 -6.76 11.24 16.14
CA VAL A 11 -5.94 10.60 15.09
C VAL A 11 -5.79 9.11 15.36
N ARG A 12 -5.37 8.70 16.57
CA ARG A 12 -5.23 7.28 16.92
C ARG A 12 -6.53 6.50 16.75
N ARG A 13 -7.67 7.07 17.15
CA ARG A 13 -8.98 6.43 16.97
C ARG A 13 -9.32 6.25 15.49
N HIS A 14 -9.03 7.25 14.66
CA HIS A 14 -9.27 7.19 13.23
C HIS A 14 -8.39 6.11 12.60
N THR A 15 -7.08 6.11 12.87
CA THR A 15 -6.14 5.10 12.36
C THR A 15 -6.61 3.69 12.74
N ALA A 16 -6.91 3.43 14.01
CA ALA A 16 -7.38 2.13 14.46
C ALA A 16 -8.71 1.70 13.81
N ALA A 17 -9.62 2.66 13.54
CA ALA A 17 -10.87 2.35 12.85
C ALA A 17 -10.65 1.96 11.38
N VAL A 18 -9.75 2.64 10.68
CA VAL A 18 -9.40 2.33 9.29
C VAL A 18 -8.67 0.99 9.18
N GLU A 19 -7.70 0.74 10.05
CA GLU A 19 -6.99 -0.54 10.11
C GLU A 19 -7.94 -1.71 10.42
N LYS A 20 -8.91 -1.51 11.32
CA LYS A 20 -9.93 -2.51 11.61
C LYS A 20 -10.76 -2.86 10.38
N GLN A 21 -11.18 -1.87 9.57
CA GLN A 21 -11.87 -2.12 8.31
C GLN A 21 -10.99 -2.93 7.33
N GLY A 22 -9.71 -2.63 7.27
CA GLY A 22 -8.75 -3.42 6.50
C GLY A 22 -8.67 -4.88 6.97
N GLN A 23 -8.57 -5.11 8.27
CA GLN A 23 -8.54 -6.45 8.86
C GLN A 23 -9.82 -7.23 8.59
N GLU A 24 -10.99 -6.60 8.71
CA GLU A 24 -12.29 -7.20 8.40
C GLU A 24 -12.39 -7.62 6.93
N LEU A 25 -11.94 -6.76 6.01
CA LEU A 25 -11.88 -7.09 4.60
C LEU A 25 -10.94 -8.28 4.35
N LEU A 26 -9.74 -8.25 4.88
CA LEU A 26 -8.73 -9.30 4.68
C LEU A 26 -9.20 -10.65 5.25
N ALA A 27 -9.91 -10.65 6.38
CA ALA A 27 -10.49 -11.85 6.97
C ALA A 27 -11.62 -12.44 6.12
N SER A 28 -12.27 -11.64 5.26
CA SER A 28 -13.34 -12.07 4.36
C SER A 28 -12.87 -12.58 3.00
N LEU A 29 -11.55 -12.53 2.73
CA LEU A 29 -11.01 -12.91 1.43
C LEU A 29 -11.06 -14.42 1.20
N ARG A 30 -11.41 -14.79 -0.03
CA ARG A 30 -11.21 -16.15 -0.53
C ARG A 30 -9.77 -16.32 -1.01
N PRO A 31 -9.25 -17.54 -1.10
CA PRO A 31 -7.89 -17.80 -1.58
C PRO A 31 -7.58 -17.16 -2.94
N ASP A 32 -8.57 -17.09 -3.84
CA ASP A 32 -8.42 -16.56 -5.21
C ASP A 32 -8.63 -15.05 -5.32
N ASP A 33 -9.07 -14.40 -4.24
CA ASP A 33 -9.31 -12.96 -4.25
C ASP A 33 -7.99 -12.21 -4.41
N LYS A 34 -8.03 -11.14 -5.22
CA LYS A 34 -6.91 -10.21 -5.39
C LYS A 34 -7.36 -8.84 -4.89
N VAL A 35 -6.55 -8.25 -4.03
CA VAL A 35 -6.80 -6.93 -3.44
C VAL A 35 -5.66 -6.00 -3.87
N LEU A 36 -6.03 -4.88 -4.46
CA LEU A 36 -5.09 -3.84 -4.83
C LEU A 36 -4.89 -2.88 -3.66
N VAL A 37 -3.64 -2.67 -3.30
CA VAL A 37 -3.25 -1.77 -2.20
C VAL A 37 -2.64 -0.51 -2.79
N LEU A 38 -3.34 0.61 -2.66
CA LEU A 38 -2.78 1.91 -3.03
C LEU A 38 -1.72 2.29 -1.99
N ILE A 39 -0.49 2.43 -2.42
CA ILE A 39 0.64 2.85 -1.59
C ILE A 39 1.17 4.17 -2.13
N THR A 40 1.16 5.19 -1.30
CA THR A 40 1.74 6.52 -1.55
C THR A 40 1.84 7.26 -0.22
N ARG A 41 2.25 8.52 -0.26
CA ARG A 41 2.24 9.40 0.93
C ARG A 41 0.82 9.59 1.45
N ASN A 42 0.66 9.76 2.74
CA ASN A 42 -0.65 9.81 3.41
C ASN A 42 -1.64 10.79 2.75
N TYR A 43 -1.19 11.96 2.32
CA TYR A 43 -2.07 12.93 1.65
C TYR A 43 -2.57 12.44 0.28
N GLY A 44 -1.81 11.60 -0.44
CA GLY A 44 -2.23 11.00 -1.70
C GLY A 44 -3.19 9.82 -1.52
N LEU A 45 -3.28 9.22 -0.33
CA LEU A 45 -4.15 8.06 -0.12
C LEU A 45 -5.64 8.42 -0.19
N SER A 46 -6.01 9.62 0.24
CA SER A 46 -7.40 10.07 0.37
C SER A 46 -7.79 11.19 -0.58
N ASP A 47 -6.84 11.97 -1.09
CA ASP A 47 -7.13 13.08 -1.98
C ASP A 47 -7.30 12.59 -3.43
N PRO A 48 -8.49 12.77 -4.05
CA PRO A 48 -8.78 12.26 -5.38
C PRO A 48 -8.02 12.99 -6.50
N VAL A 49 -7.52 14.18 -6.26
CA VAL A 49 -6.68 14.92 -7.22
C VAL A 49 -5.26 14.34 -7.18
N LEU A 50 -4.71 14.18 -5.99
CA LEU A 50 -3.33 13.70 -5.80
C LEU A 50 -3.15 12.22 -6.17
N ASN A 51 -4.21 11.39 -6.03
CA ASN A 51 -4.19 9.99 -6.47
C ASN A 51 -4.83 9.78 -7.86
N MET A 52 -5.16 10.87 -8.55
CA MET A 52 -5.73 10.87 -9.91
C MET A 52 -7.01 10.03 -10.04
N GLY A 53 -7.78 9.87 -8.96
CA GLY A 53 -8.98 9.05 -8.92
C GLY A 53 -8.72 7.55 -9.16
N ILE A 54 -7.48 7.08 -9.09
CA ILE A 54 -7.12 5.68 -9.36
C ILE A 54 -7.89 4.69 -8.47
N PRO A 55 -8.05 4.91 -7.14
CA PRO A 55 -8.85 4.00 -6.32
C PRO A 55 -10.28 3.84 -6.82
N ARG A 56 -10.92 4.96 -7.18
CA ARG A 56 -12.27 4.96 -7.74
C ARG A 56 -12.34 4.22 -9.07
N LEU A 57 -11.39 4.47 -9.97
CA LEU A 57 -11.28 3.81 -11.25
C LEU A 57 -11.20 2.27 -11.10
N LEU A 58 -10.43 1.79 -10.14
CA LEU A 58 -10.27 0.37 -9.86
C LEU A 58 -11.55 -0.24 -9.26
N LEU A 59 -12.23 0.48 -8.34
CA LEU A 59 -13.50 0.06 -7.76
C LEU A 59 -14.60 -0.04 -8.83
N GLU A 60 -14.70 0.94 -9.74
CA GLU A 60 -15.67 0.93 -10.85
C GLU A 60 -15.46 -0.24 -11.81
N ARG A 61 -14.25 -0.80 -11.87
CA ARG A 61 -13.91 -2.02 -12.62
C ARG A 61 -14.13 -3.32 -11.83
N GLY A 62 -14.69 -3.23 -10.63
CA GLY A 62 -15.03 -4.38 -9.80
C GLY A 62 -13.87 -4.96 -9.00
N HIS A 63 -12.72 -4.25 -8.91
CA HIS A 63 -11.59 -4.70 -8.11
C HIS A 63 -11.77 -4.35 -6.62
N LYS A 64 -11.28 -5.22 -5.75
CA LYS A 64 -11.15 -4.92 -4.32
C LYS A 64 -9.94 -4.00 -4.12
N VAL A 65 -10.15 -2.84 -3.51
CA VAL A 65 -9.11 -1.83 -3.31
C VAL A 65 -9.09 -1.38 -1.87
N ILE A 66 -7.90 -1.34 -1.30
CA ILE A 66 -7.63 -0.69 -0.01
C ILE A 66 -6.45 0.28 -0.16
N THR A 67 -6.25 1.11 0.82
CA THR A 67 -5.09 1.98 0.89
C THR A 67 -4.11 1.49 1.94
N LEU A 68 -2.89 1.99 1.90
CA LEU A 68 -1.85 1.72 2.90
C LEU A 68 -2.35 1.91 4.34
N SER A 69 -3.25 2.89 4.58
CA SER A 69 -3.82 3.16 5.90
C SER A 69 -4.70 2.03 6.47
N HIS A 70 -5.12 1.06 5.65
CA HIS A 70 -5.87 -0.11 6.08
C HIS A 70 -4.97 -1.27 6.57
N LEU A 71 -3.66 -1.12 6.42
CA LEU A 71 -2.67 -2.10 6.86
C LEU A 71 -2.01 -1.63 8.16
N PRO A 72 -1.55 -2.54 9.05
CA PRO A 72 -0.84 -2.18 10.27
C PRO A 72 0.61 -1.75 9.98
N ALA A 73 0.77 -0.87 8.99
CA ALA A 73 2.08 -0.44 8.50
C ALA A 73 2.80 0.53 9.45
N HIS A 74 2.05 1.16 10.37
CA HIS A 74 2.63 2.02 11.40
C HIS A 74 3.31 1.26 12.54
N ASP A 75 2.97 -0.02 12.72
CA ASP A 75 3.47 -0.84 13.82
C ASP A 75 4.77 -1.59 13.45
N LEU A 76 5.16 -1.55 12.17
CA LEU A 76 6.34 -2.26 11.67
C LEU A 76 7.61 -1.43 11.90
N ASP A 77 8.52 -1.94 12.70
CA ASP A 77 9.85 -1.34 12.88
C ASP A 77 10.77 -1.77 11.73
N LEU A 78 11.29 -0.79 11.02
CA LEU A 78 12.25 -0.97 9.91
C LEU A 78 13.66 -0.49 10.26
N SER A 79 13.93 -0.16 11.52
CA SER A 79 15.20 0.43 11.93
C SER A 79 16.42 -0.49 11.73
N GLU A 80 16.24 -1.81 11.81
CA GLU A 80 17.29 -2.79 11.54
C GLU A 80 17.58 -2.90 10.03
N ASP A 81 16.53 -2.97 9.19
CA ASP A 81 16.66 -3.09 7.74
C ASP A 81 17.15 -1.79 7.09
N TYR A 82 16.69 -0.66 7.61
CA TYR A 82 16.91 0.68 7.06
C TYR A 82 17.31 1.71 8.13
N PRO A 83 18.49 1.58 8.77
CA PRO A 83 18.89 2.41 9.91
C PRO A 83 19.03 3.90 9.57
N ASN A 84 19.16 4.24 8.30
CA ASN A 84 19.29 5.63 7.84
C ASN A 84 18.00 6.20 7.23
N LEU A 85 16.89 5.49 7.31
CA LEU A 85 15.60 5.96 6.82
C LEU A 85 14.85 6.68 7.92
N TYR A 86 15.07 7.98 8.09
CA TYR A 86 14.44 8.80 9.14
C TYR A 86 13.09 9.39 8.72
N TRP A 87 12.76 9.37 7.44
CA TRP A 87 11.57 10.00 6.92
C TRP A 87 10.32 9.14 7.17
N PRO A 88 9.35 9.61 8.00
CA PRO A 88 8.20 8.78 8.40
C PRO A 88 7.35 8.28 7.23
N PHE A 89 7.14 9.09 6.19
CA PHE A 89 6.41 8.62 5.00
C PHE A 89 7.16 7.51 4.26
N GLY A 90 8.49 7.59 4.20
CA GLY A 90 9.31 6.55 3.61
C GLY A 90 9.22 5.25 4.39
N GLN A 91 9.31 5.32 5.71
CA GLN A 91 9.13 4.15 6.59
C GLN A 91 7.75 3.52 6.37
N HIS A 92 6.69 4.32 6.36
CA HIS A 92 5.32 3.84 6.16
C HIS A 92 5.12 3.17 4.78
N ILE A 93 5.68 3.76 3.71
CA ILE A 93 5.64 3.19 2.35
C ILE A 93 6.37 1.84 2.30
N LEU A 94 7.57 1.73 2.86
CA LEU A 94 8.34 0.48 2.86
C LEU A 94 7.70 -0.58 3.78
N SER A 95 7.13 -0.19 4.91
CA SER A 95 6.32 -1.09 5.74
C SER A 95 5.16 -1.67 4.94
N GLY A 96 4.46 -0.84 4.19
CA GLY A 96 3.41 -1.29 3.29
C GLY A 96 3.90 -2.26 2.22
N ALA A 97 5.04 -1.98 1.59
CA ALA A 97 5.67 -2.88 0.62
C ALA A 97 5.96 -4.25 1.25
N LYS A 98 6.57 -4.27 2.43
CA LYS A 98 6.90 -5.50 3.16
C LYS A 98 5.66 -6.31 3.52
N LEU A 99 4.60 -5.67 4.01
CA LEU A 99 3.33 -6.34 4.30
C LEU A 99 2.67 -6.92 3.05
N VAL A 100 2.64 -6.16 1.96
CA VAL A 100 2.08 -6.61 0.67
C VAL A 100 2.91 -7.73 0.08
N ALA A 101 4.24 -7.66 0.15
CA ALA A 101 5.12 -8.70 -0.38
C ALA A 101 4.86 -10.07 0.29
N HIS A 102 4.57 -10.08 1.59
CA HIS A 102 4.33 -11.30 2.35
C HIS A 102 2.88 -11.83 2.27
N HIS A 103 1.91 -11.03 1.85
CA HIS A 103 0.51 -11.46 1.81
C HIS A 103 0.12 -11.93 0.40
N PRO A 104 -0.32 -13.17 0.19
CA PRO A 104 -0.55 -13.75 -1.15
C PRO A 104 -1.60 -13.00 -1.97
N ASN A 105 -2.65 -12.47 -1.33
CA ASN A 105 -3.76 -11.81 -2.00
C ASN A 105 -3.56 -10.32 -2.26
N LEU A 106 -2.51 -9.69 -1.71
CA LEU A 106 -2.28 -8.25 -1.83
C LEU A 106 -1.32 -7.93 -2.98
N TYR A 107 -1.64 -6.90 -3.76
CA TYR A 107 -0.85 -6.41 -4.87
C TYR A 107 -0.75 -4.88 -4.81
N ALA A 108 0.46 -4.36 -4.82
CA ALA A 108 0.66 -2.92 -4.67
C ALA A 108 0.42 -2.14 -5.97
N VAL A 109 -0.27 -1.02 -5.82
CA VAL A 109 -0.30 0.09 -6.79
C VAL A 109 0.42 1.26 -6.12
N TYR A 110 1.69 1.43 -6.47
CA TYR A 110 2.58 2.42 -5.85
C TYR A 110 2.60 3.70 -6.68
N LEU A 111 2.13 4.79 -6.08
CA LEU A 111 2.16 6.12 -6.72
C LEU A 111 3.35 6.92 -6.20
N THR A 112 4.15 7.41 -7.13
CA THR A 112 5.33 8.24 -6.87
C THR A 112 5.21 9.58 -7.59
N ASN A 113 5.94 10.59 -7.13
CA ASN A 113 6.01 11.87 -7.80
C ASN A 113 7.29 11.94 -8.65
N HIS A 114 7.13 12.24 -9.93
CA HIS A 114 8.26 12.40 -10.85
C HIS A 114 9.21 13.51 -10.37
N GLY A 115 10.50 13.26 -10.51
CA GLY A 115 11.54 14.22 -10.10
C GLY A 115 11.70 14.44 -8.59
N CYS A 116 10.94 13.72 -7.75
CA CYS A 116 11.10 13.78 -6.32
C CYS A 116 12.29 12.91 -5.87
N GLY A 117 13.33 13.53 -5.29
CA GLY A 117 14.52 12.82 -4.83
C GLY A 117 14.21 11.69 -3.83
N PRO A 118 13.45 11.94 -2.75
CA PRO A 118 13.00 10.88 -1.82
C PRO A 118 12.26 9.74 -2.49
N ASP A 119 11.31 10.01 -3.41
CA ASP A 119 10.57 8.96 -4.11
C ASP A 119 11.47 8.13 -5.03
N THR A 120 12.47 8.75 -5.68
CA THR A 120 13.45 8.04 -6.50
C THR A 120 14.24 7.02 -5.68
N MET A 121 14.70 7.42 -4.48
CA MET A 121 15.38 6.51 -3.56
C MET A 121 14.43 5.41 -3.06
N LEU A 122 13.21 5.78 -2.66
CA LEU A 122 12.23 4.82 -2.18
C LEU A 122 11.81 3.81 -3.25
N SER A 123 11.74 4.19 -4.52
CA SER A 123 11.39 3.27 -5.61
C SER A 123 12.36 2.10 -5.72
N TYR A 124 13.66 2.35 -5.49
CA TYR A 124 14.65 1.27 -5.43
C TYR A 124 14.42 0.35 -4.23
N LEU A 125 14.24 0.92 -3.03
CA LEU A 125 14.00 0.16 -1.81
C LEU A 125 12.67 -0.60 -1.87
N PHE A 126 11.63 0.03 -2.41
CA PHE A 126 10.32 -0.59 -2.63
C PHE A 126 10.42 -1.83 -3.51
N ARG A 127 11.15 -1.73 -4.62
CA ARG A 127 11.42 -2.87 -5.50
C ARG A 127 12.14 -4.00 -4.78
N LYS A 128 13.12 -3.66 -3.93
CA LYS A 128 13.86 -4.64 -3.11
C LYS A 128 12.91 -5.38 -2.16
N GLU A 129 12.01 -4.67 -1.47
CA GLU A 129 11.02 -5.28 -0.57
C GLU A 129 10.00 -6.15 -1.31
N MET A 130 9.54 -5.72 -2.49
CA MET A 130 8.60 -6.49 -3.29
C MET A 130 9.19 -7.78 -3.86
N GLY A 131 10.51 -7.84 -4.06
CA GLY A 131 11.18 -9.02 -4.64
C GLY A 131 10.57 -9.42 -5.97
N ASP A 132 10.18 -10.69 -6.09
CA ASP A 132 9.55 -11.25 -7.31
C ASP A 132 8.03 -11.00 -7.37
N LYS A 133 7.45 -10.39 -6.35
CA LYS A 133 6.03 -10.12 -6.33
C LYS A 133 5.68 -8.96 -7.27
N PRO A 134 4.72 -9.15 -8.20
CA PRO A 134 4.36 -8.10 -9.13
C PRO A 134 3.67 -6.94 -8.41
N TYR A 135 4.01 -5.75 -8.85
CA TYR A 135 3.36 -4.51 -8.44
C TYR A 135 3.33 -3.51 -9.59
N LEU A 136 2.44 -2.55 -9.52
CA LEU A 136 2.37 -1.45 -10.47
C LEU A 136 2.93 -0.19 -9.83
N GLN A 137 3.95 0.42 -10.45
CA GLN A 137 4.43 1.76 -10.08
C GLN A 137 3.93 2.76 -11.12
N ILE A 138 3.31 3.84 -10.66
CA ILE A 138 2.85 4.96 -11.50
C ILE A 138 3.55 6.21 -11.00
N GLU A 139 4.28 6.86 -11.88
CA GLU A 139 4.87 8.17 -11.64
C GLU A 139 3.89 9.26 -12.08
N VAL A 140 3.65 10.19 -11.19
CA VAL A 140 2.75 11.33 -11.41
C VAL A 140 3.57 12.57 -11.66
N ASP A 141 3.30 13.24 -12.76
CA ASP A 141 3.89 14.52 -13.13
C ASP A 141 2.84 15.44 -13.79
N GLU A 142 3.27 16.62 -14.21
CA GLU A 142 2.44 17.59 -14.91
C GLU A 142 2.01 17.12 -16.32
N HIS A 143 2.63 16.10 -16.87
CA HIS A 143 2.30 15.49 -18.17
C HIS A 143 1.36 14.29 -18.03
N PHE A 144 0.77 14.14 -16.86
CA PHE A 144 -0.12 13.03 -16.57
C PHE A 144 -1.21 12.85 -17.65
N SER A 145 -1.29 11.63 -18.18
CA SER A 145 -2.33 11.23 -19.12
C SER A 145 -3.24 10.15 -18.50
N PRO A 146 -4.53 10.44 -18.31
CA PRO A 146 -5.46 9.43 -17.80
C PRO A 146 -5.48 8.15 -18.63
N VAL A 147 -5.38 8.27 -19.95
CA VAL A 147 -5.36 7.11 -20.87
C VAL A 147 -4.14 6.23 -20.64
N GLY A 148 -2.96 6.85 -20.50
CA GLY A 148 -1.72 6.11 -20.24
C GLY A 148 -1.77 5.35 -18.91
N VAL A 149 -2.36 5.95 -17.87
CA VAL A 149 -2.54 5.28 -16.57
C VAL A 149 -3.52 4.13 -16.67
N ILE A 150 -4.66 4.32 -17.33
CA ILE A 150 -5.65 3.26 -17.54
C ILE A 150 -5.01 2.07 -18.24
N THR A 151 -4.29 2.30 -19.35
CA THR A 151 -3.63 1.22 -20.09
C THR A 151 -2.62 0.44 -19.23
N ARG A 152 -1.82 1.14 -18.40
CA ARG A 152 -0.88 0.49 -17.49
C ARG A 152 -1.58 -0.32 -16.40
N ILE A 153 -2.68 0.20 -15.85
CA ILE A 153 -3.50 -0.52 -14.88
C ILE A 153 -4.07 -1.79 -15.52
N GLU A 154 -4.67 -1.69 -16.70
CA GLU A 154 -5.25 -2.84 -17.41
C GLU A 154 -4.21 -3.91 -17.74
N ALA A 155 -3.03 -3.51 -18.23
CA ALA A 155 -1.93 -4.43 -18.49
C ALA A 155 -1.45 -5.12 -17.21
N PHE A 156 -1.37 -4.40 -16.09
CA PHE A 156 -1.02 -4.96 -14.80
C PHE A 156 -2.07 -5.98 -14.33
N LEU A 157 -3.35 -5.63 -14.37
CA LEU A 157 -4.44 -6.51 -13.98
C LEU A 157 -4.46 -7.78 -14.82
N GLN A 158 -4.30 -7.67 -16.14
CA GLN A 158 -4.18 -8.81 -17.03
C GLN A 158 -3.00 -9.71 -16.66
N SER A 159 -1.87 -9.12 -16.26
CA SER A 159 -0.70 -9.89 -15.82
C SER A 159 -0.95 -10.70 -14.53
N LEU A 160 -1.98 -10.34 -13.76
CA LEU A 160 -2.37 -11.06 -12.55
C LEU A 160 -3.37 -12.19 -12.82
N GLU A 161 -4.12 -12.17 -13.93
CA GLU A 161 -5.22 -13.13 -14.19
C GLU A 161 -4.76 -14.59 -14.24
N GLY A 162 -3.60 -14.86 -14.82
CA GLY A 162 -3.05 -16.22 -14.93
C GLY A 162 -2.25 -16.71 -13.71
N ARG A 163 -2.14 -15.93 -12.65
CA ARG A 163 -1.35 -16.32 -11.49
C ARG A 163 -2.17 -17.20 -10.55
N PRO A 164 -1.64 -18.39 -10.19
CA PRO A 164 -2.31 -19.24 -9.21
C PRO A 164 -2.40 -18.54 -7.86
N ALA A 165 -3.51 -18.76 -7.17
CA ALA A 165 -3.64 -18.36 -5.78
C ALA A 165 -2.55 -19.03 -4.94
N GLN A 166 -1.81 -18.24 -4.18
CA GLN A 166 -0.87 -18.79 -3.21
C GLN A 166 -1.64 -19.01 -1.91
N PRO A 167 -1.63 -20.22 -1.34
CA PRO A 167 -2.27 -20.44 -0.06
C PRO A 167 -1.59 -19.58 1.02
N LEU A 168 -2.39 -18.99 1.89
CA LEU A 168 -1.88 -18.36 3.10
C LEU A 168 -1.09 -19.38 3.91
N PRO A 169 0.15 -19.11 4.31
CA PRO A 169 0.88 -19.99 5.23
C PRO A 169 0.03 -20.22 6.49
N ALA A 170 0.04 -21.45 7.00
CA ALA A 170 -0.69 -21.79 8.22
C ALA A 170 -0.25 -20.85 9.37
N GLY A 171 -1.20 -20.19 10.01
CA GLY A 171 -0.94 -19.21 11.08
C GLY A 171 -0.46 -17.83 10.60
N PHE A 172 -0.52 -17.55 9.29
CA PHE A 172 -0.16 -16.23 8.77
C PHE A 172 -1.14 -15.17 9.27
N SER A 173 -0.59 -14.11 9.81
CA SER A 173 -1.30 -12.88 10.15
C SER A 173 -0.40 -11.71 9.76
N LEU A 174 -0.98 -10.60 9.31
CA LEU A 174 -0.18 -9.38 9.07
C LEU A 174 0.54 -8.92 10.35
N THR A 175 -0.07 -9.15 11.51
CA THR A 175 0.57 -8.89 12.80
C THR A 175 1.79 -9.77 13.06
N SER A 176 1.85 -10.99 12.49
CA SER A 176 3.05 -11.83 12.61
C SER A 176 4.23 -11.34 11.78
N VAL A 177 3.99 -10.52 10.75
CA VAL A 177 5.05 -9.84 9.97
C VAL A 177 5.61 -8.66 10.78
N VAL A 178 4.74 -7.97 11.52
CA VAL A 178 5.10 -6.81 12.38
C VAL A 178 6.00 -7.24 13.53
N HIS A 179 5.78 -8.42 14.10
CA HIS A 179 6.44 -8.91 15.31
C HIS A 179 7.50 -9.99 15.04
N ARG A 180 8.06 -10.07 13.84
CA ARG A 180 9.22 -10.97 13.63
C ARG A 180 10.45 -10.36 14.30
N PRO A 181 11.10 -11.11 15.23
CA PRO A 181 12.37 -10.70 15.82
C PRO A 181 13.47 -10.66 14.80
#